data_ad349018865afe7959cd7186a3546d9e
#
_entry.id   ad349018865afe7959cd7186a3546d9e
#
_cell.length_a   1.000
_cell.length_b   1.000
_cell.length_c   1.000
_cell.angle_alpha   90.00
_cell.angle_beta   90.00
_cell.angle_gamma   90.00
#
_symmetry.space_group_name_H-M   'P 1'
#
loop_
_entity.id
_entity.type
_entity.pdbx_description
1 polymer ?
#
loop_
_entity_poly.entity_id
_entity_poly.type
_entity_poly.pdbx_seq_one_letter_code
_entity_poly.pdbx_strand_id
1 'polypeptide(L)'
;MTKPVVGTATEPLPCIGVVLAGGLSSRMGRDKALLDWQGRPLIERQLAVLREAGIDDVRVSGHRPGYHGVVDAMPQAGPLGGLAGIADALVSDAELLVIPVDMPLLHAALLRRLRDEQPHARCLRFAGHVLPMRWHLDAHSRSMLLALLQRDDPRQRSLRALQAATGSSEIALNVAEATQLTDCNTQANWNEVAG
;
A
#
# COMPACT_ATOMS: atom_id res chain seq x y z
N MET A 1 -11.56 49.01 -7.92
CA MET A 1 -12.02 48.01 -6.91
C MET A 1 -11.93 46.64 -7.53
N THR A 2 -10.83 45.97 -7.23
CA THR A 2 -10.54 44.61 -7.76
C THR A 2 -11.15 43.58 -6.78
N LYS A 3 -12.10 42.78 -7.24
CA LYS A 3 -12.65 41.66 -6.45
C LYS A 3 -11.55 40.64 -6.15
N PRO A 4 -11.46 40.11 -4.94
CA PRO A 4 -10.56 39.00 -4.64
C PRO A 4 -11.03 37.78 -5.40
N VAL A 5 -10.10 37.13 -6.12
CA VAL A 5 -10.30 35.81 -6.70
C VAL A 5 -10.42 34.82 -5.53
N VAL A 6 -11.64 34.33 -5.31
CA VAL A 6 -11.88 33.24 -4.36
C VAL A 6 -11.18 32.03 -4.92
N GLY A 7 -10.09 31.62 -4.28
CA GLY A 7 -9.42 30.37 -4.60
C GLY A 7 -10.41 29.23 -4.43
N THR A 8 -10.68 28.48 -5.50
CA THR A 8 -11.47 27.25 -5.46
C THR A 8 -10.75 26.30 -4.51
N ALA A 9 -11.34 26.02 -3.37
CA ALA A 9 -10.89 24.94 -2.51
C ALA A 9 -10.94 23.67 -3.35
N THR A 10 -9.77 23.12 -3.69
CA THR A 10 -9.70 21.85 -4.41
C THR A 10 -10.31 20.79 -3.50
N GLU A 11 -11.34 20.10 -3.97
CA GLU A 11 -11.93 18.99 -3.22
C GLU A 11 -10.83 17.97 -2.84
N PRO A 12 -10.90 17.39 -1.63
CA PRO A 12 -9.92 16.41 -1.22
C PRO A 12 -9.97 15.20 -2.19
N LEU A 13 -8.81 14.72 -2.58
CA LEU A 13 -8.71 13.54 -3.45
C LEU A 13 -9.32 12.31 -2.78
N PRO A 14 -9.94 11.41 -3.56
CA PRO A 14 -10.42 10.15 -3.03
C PRO A 14 -9.25 9.33 -2.46
N CYS A 15 -9.44 8.75 -1.27
CA CYS A 15 -8.49 7.83 -0.68
C CYS A 15 -8.89 6.40 -1.03
N ILE A 16 -8.00 5.69 -1.72
CA ILE A 16 -8.22 4.31 -2.18
C ILE A 16 -7.28 3.39 -1.41
N GLY A 17 -7.84 2.36 -0.78
CA GLY A 17 -7.08 1.31 -0.13
C GLY A 17 -6.49 0.33 -1.14
N VAL A 18 -5.23 -0.05 -0.95
CA VAL A 18 -4.56 -1.03 -1.81
C VAL A 18 -3.94 -2.12 -0.96
N VAL A 19 -4.40 -3.36 -1.13
CA VAL A 19 -3.77 -4.55 -0.56
C VAL A 19 -2.80 -5.13 -1.57
N LEU A 20 -1.50 -5.10 -1.29
CA LEU A 20 -0.49 -5.78 -2.11
C LEU A 20 -0.52 -7.29 -1.80
N ALA A 21 -1.24 -8.05 -2.60
CA ALA A 21 -1.41 -9.49 -2.47
C ALA A 21 -0.81 -10.30 -3.64
N GLY A 22 -0.07 -9.63 -4.51
CA GLY A 22 0.71 -10.23 -5.59
C GLY A 22 2.04 -10.78 -5.10
N GLY A 23 2.65 -11.66 -5.89
CA GLY A 23 3.94 -12.26 -5.67
C GLY A 23 3.86 -13.77 -5.41
N LEU A 24 4.83 -14.49 -6.00
CA LEU A 24 5.02 -15.91 -5.74
C LEU A 24 5.58 -16.05 -4.31
N SER A 25 4.78 -16.58 -3.39
CA SER A 25 5.19 -16.90 -2.01
C SER A 25 6.16 -18.08 -1.98
N SER A 26 7.25 -18.00 -2.76
CA SER A 26 8.19 -19.10 -3.01
C SER A 26 8.92 -19.59 -1.74
N ARG A 27 9.04 -18.73 -0.74
CA ARG A 27 9.77 -19.08 0.50
C ARG A 27 8.97 -19.92 1.49
N MET A 28 7.64 -19.84 1.47
CA MET A 28 6.77 -20.58 2.39
C MET A 28 6.01 -21.73 1.71
N GLY A 29 6.14 -21.90 0.38
CA GLY A 29 5.44 -22.94 -0.38
C GLY A 29 3.90 -22.82 -0.35
N ARG A 30 3.37 -21.76 0.27
CA ARG A 30 1.94 -21.48 0.42
C ARG A 30 1.63 -20.05 0.04
N ASP A 31 0.43 -19.83 -0.46
CA ASP A 31 -0.08 -18.51 -0.75
C ASP A 31 -0.37 -17.73 0.55
N LYS A 32 0.45 -16.74 0.86
CA LYS A 32 0.32 -15.93 2.08
C LYS A 32 -1.04 -15.26 2.19
N ALA A 33 -1.62 -14.80 1.08
CA ALA A 33 -2.91 -14.12 1.08
C ALA A 33 -4.05 -15.01 1.60
N LEU A 34 -3.90 -16.33 1.45
CA LEU A 34 -4.89 -17.32 1.84
C LEU A 34 -4.55 -18.05 3.15
N LEU A 35 -3.48 -17.65 3.85
CA LEU A 35 -3.20 -18.20 5.18
C LEU A 35 -4.34 -17.84 6.13
N ASP A 36 -4.76 -18.84 6.93
CA ASP A 36 -5.79 -18.65 7.94
C ASP A 36 -5.26 -17.80 9.09
N TRP A 37 -5.94 -16.69 9.38
CA TRP A 37 -5.72 -15.84 10.52
C TRP A 37 -7.01 -15.75 11.32
N GLN A 38 -7.06 -16.43 12.46
CA GLN A 38 -8.23 -16.44 13.37
C GLN A 38 -9.54 -16.80 12.63
N GLY A 39 -9.50 -17.83 11.79
CA GLY A 39 -10.65 -18.33 11.04
C GLY A 39 -10.97 -17.58 9.74
N ARG A 40 -10.09 -16.68 9.27
CA ARG A 40 -10.26 -15.93 8.01
C ARG A 40 -8.96 -15.84 7.22
N PRO A 41 -9.00 -15.84 5.87
CA PRO A 41 -7.83 -15.56 5.06
C PRO A 41 -7.21 -14.19 5.38
N LEU A 42 -5.87 -14.08 5.38
CA LEU A 42 -5.17 -12.81 5.62
C LEU A 42 -5.65 -11.68 4.72
N ILE A 43 -5.93 -11.96 3.45
CA ILE A 43 -6.44 -10.96 2.53
C ILE A 43 -7.76 -10.34 3.01
N GLU A 44 -8.67 -11.15 3.55
CA GLU A 44 -9.95 -10.65 4.10
C GLU A 44 -9.74 -9.81 5.36
N ARG A 45 -8.76 -10.19 6.19
CA ARG A 45 -8.35 -9.40 7.34
C ARG A 45 -7.86 -8.02 6.90
N GLN A 46 -7.04 -7.93 5.86
CA GLN A 46 -6.51 -6.66 5.35
C GLN A 46 -7.60 -5.80 4.70
N LEU A 47 -8.52 -6.41 3.95
CA LEU A 47 -9.69 -5.71 3.41
C LEU A 47 -10.56 -5.12 4.53
N ALA A 48 -10.78 -5.87 5.61
CA ALA A 48 -11.56 -5.41 6.76
C ALA A 48 -10.87 -4.22 7.45
N VAL A 49 -9.56 -4.29 7.69
CA VAL A 49 -8.79 -3.22 8.35
C VAL A 49 -8.85 -1.89 7.57
N LEU A 50 -8.78 -1.94 6.24
CA LEU A 50 -8.91 -0.75 5.39
C LEU A 50 -10.31 -0.15 5.51
N ARG A 51 -11.38 -0.98 5.48
CA ARG A 51 -12.76 -0.51 5.67
C ARG A 51 -12.99 0.07 7.07
N GLU A 52 -12.48 -0.58 8.11
CA GLU A 52 -12.49 -0.06 9.48
C GLU A 52 -11.72 1.27 9.61
N ALA A 53 -10.73 1.51 8.77
CA ALA A 53 -10.04 2.80 8.68
C ALA A 53 -10.85 3.88 7.95
N GLY A 54 -12.05 3.56 7.44
CA GLY A 54 -12.93 4.48 6.73
C GLY A 54 -12.58 4.61 5.24
N ILE A 55 -12.07 3.53 4.63
CA ILE A 55 -11.76 3.48 3.21
C ILE A 55 -12.68 2.48 2.54
N ASP A 56 -13.65 3.00 1.78
CA ASP A 56 -14.69 2.18 1.14
C ASP A 56 -14.23 1.59 -0.20
N ASP A 57 -13.46 2.35 -1.00
CA ASP A 57 -12.88 1.85 -2.25
C ASP A 57 -11.56 1.15 -1.97
N VAL A 58 -11.58 -0.18 -2.03
CA VAL A 58 -10.41 -1.02 -1.77
C VAL A 58 -10.10 -1.87 -2.99
N ARG A 59 -8.83 -1.87 -3.40
CA ARG A 59 -8.29 -2.66 -4.52
C ARG A 59 -7.30 -3.69 -4.01
N VAL A 60 -7.25 -4.82 -4.69
CA VAL A 60 -6.28 -5.89 -4.42
C VAL A 60 -5.34 -5.99 -5.61
N SER A 61 -4.02 -5.99 -5.41
CA SER A 61 -3.07 -6.27 -6.49
C SER A 61 -2.77 -7.76 -6.60
N GLY A 62 -2.51 -8.20 -7.84
CA GLY A 62 -2.22 -9.59 -8.15
C GLY A 62 -3.42 -10.35 -8.72
N HIS A 63 -3.14 -11.50 -9.35
CA HIS A 63 -4.18 -12.36 -9.89
C HIS A 63 -4.99 -13.04 -8.77
N ARG A 64 -6.07 -12.39 -8.33
CA ARG A 64 -6.95 -12.79 -7.23
C ARG A 64 -8.43 -12.75 -7.68
N PRO A 65 -8.90 -13.73 -8.48
CA PRO A 65 -10.26 -13.69 -9.06
C PRO A 65 -11.36 -13.57 -8.01
N GLY A 66 -11.24 -14.27 -6.88
CA GLY A 66 -12.20 -14.21 -5.77
C GLY A 66 -12.27 -12.88 -5.03
N TYR A 67 -11.32 -11.97 -5.27
CA TYR A 67 -11.22 -10.65 -4.64
C TYR A 67 -11.16 -9.52 -5.67
N HIS A 68 -11.57 -9.77 -6.90
CA HIS A 68 -11.50 -8.82 -8.02
C HIS A 68 -10.09 -8.21 -8.18
N GLY A 69 -9.07 -9.05 -8.03
CA GLY A 69 -7.68 -8.62 -8.04
C GLY A 69 -7.26 -8.04 -9.38
N VAL A 70 -6.55 -6.91 -9.33
CA VAL A 70 -5.97 -6.24 -10.50
C VAL A 70 -4.64 -6.91 -10.83
N VAL A 71 -4.48 -7.36 -12.05
CA VAL A 71 -3.25 -8.03 -12.52
C VAL A 71 -2.09 -7.02 -12.54
N ASP A 72 -0.90 -7.49 -12.19
CA ASP A 72 0.32 -6.68 -12.21
C ASP A 72 0.58 -6.18 -13.64
N ALA A 73 0.86 -4.88 -13.80
CA ALA A 73 1.18 -4.28 -15.10
C ALA A 73 2.45 -4.90 -15.72
N MET A 74 3.37 -5.35 -14.88
CA MET A 74 4.58 -6.06 -15.30
C MET A 74 4.75 -7.33 -14.47
N PRO A 75 4.69 -8.52 -15.08
CA PRO A 75 4.95 -9.79 -14.40
C PRO A 75 6.33 -9.80 -13.72
N GLN A 76 6.39 -10.37 -12.52
CA GLN A 76 7.64 -10.52 -11.76
C GLN A 76 8.33 -9.19 -11.34
N ALA A 77 7.69 -8.05 -11.52
CA ALA A 77 8.20 -6.77 -11.02
C ALA A 77 7.94 -6.55 -9.51
N GLY A 78 7.47 -7.57 -8.81
CA GLY A 78 7.19 -7.52 -7.37
C GLY A 78 6.12 -6.48 -7.00
N PRO A 79 6.19 -5.92 -5.78
CA PRO A 79 5.17 -4.97 -5.29
C PRO A 79 5.00 -3.74 -6.19
N LEU A 80 6.04 -3.33 -6.91
CA LEU A 80 5.99 -2.18 -7.82
C LEU A 80 5.13 -2.49 -9.04
N GLY A 81 5.20 -3.72 -9.59
CA GLY A 81 4.35 -4.18 -10.69
C GLY A 81 2.87 -4.22 -10.31
N GLY A 82 2.59 -4.69 -9.10
CA GLY A 82 1.22 -4.68 -8.55
C GLY A 82 0.67 -3.28 -8.36
N LEU A 83 1.48 -2.36 -7.83
CA LEU A 83 1.09 -0.95 -7.66
C LEU A 83 0.84 -0.28 -9.02
N ALA A 84 1.64 -0.61 -10.04
CA ALA A 84 1.44 -0.10 -11.39
C ALA A 84 0.13 -0.60 -12.03
N GLY A 85 -0.21 -1.88 -11.84
CA GLY A 85 -1.51 -2.40 -12.28
C GLY A 85 -2.68 -1.65 -11.67
N ILE A 86 -2.60 -1.36 -10.35
CA ILE A 86 -3.60 -0.53 -9.67
C ILE A 86 -3.64 0.88 -10.26
N ALA A 87 -2.48 1.52 -10.46
CA ALA A 87 -2.40 2.87 -11.03
C ALA A 87 -2.99 2.94 -12.44
N ASP A 88 -2.77 1.93 -13.28
CA ASP A 88 -3.34 1.85 -14.64
C ASP A 88 -4.86 1.66 -14.62
N ALA A 89 -5.38 0.95 -13.63
CA ALA A 89 -6.83 0.73 -13.47
C ALA A 89 -7.57 1.96 -12.93
N LEU A 90 -6.88 2.97 -12.42
CA LEU A 90 -7.45 4.21 -11.89
C LEU A 90 -7.31 5.34 -12.91
N VAL A 91 -8.43 5.93 -13.31
CA VAL A 91 -8.47 7.00 -14.32
C VAL A 91 -8.09 8.36 -13.73
N SER A 92 -8.45 8.60 -12.47
CA SER A 92 -8.31 9.88 -11.79
C SER A 92 -7.14 9.88 -10.81
N ASP A 93 -6.74 11.07 -10.39
CA ASP A 93 -5.81 11.26 -9.29
C ASP A 93 -6.43 10.80 -7.97
N ALA A 94 -5.61 10.25 -7.07
CA ALA A 94 -6.06 9.68 -5.80
C ALA A 94 -4.93 9.66 -4.76
N GLU A 95 -5.30 9.56 -3.48
CA GLU A 95 -4.39 9.11 -2.42
C GLU A 95 -4.50 7.60 -2.28
N LEU A 96 -3.41 6.87 -2.46
CA LEU A 96 -3.37 5.43 -2.28
C LEU A 96 -2.85 5.08 -0.89
N LEU A 97 -3.68 4.43 -0.06
CA LEU A 97 -3.24 3.84 1.19
C LEU A 97 -2.87 2.38 0.96
N VAL A 98 -1.57 2.14 0.82
CA VAL A 98 -1.01 0.86 0.39
C VAL A 98 -0.55 0.05 1.59
N ILE A 99 -1.07 -1.16 1.72
CA ILE A 99 -0.70 -2.10 2.78
C ILE A 99 -0.26 -3.45 2.19
N PRO A 100 0.64 -4.18 2.85
CA PRO A 100 0.97 -5.54 2.44
C PRO A 100 -0.05 -6.54 3.00
N VAL A 101 -0.18 -7.69 2.38
CA VAL A 101 -1.10 -8.75 2.85
C VAL A 101 -0.61 -9.44 4.12
N ASP A 102 0.69 -9.42 4.41
CA ASP A 102 1.35 -10.24 5.43
C ASP A 102 1.64 -9.54 6.76
N MET A 103 0.87 -8.49 7.09
CA MET A 103 0.91 -7.80 8.39
C MET A 103 -0.40 -8.00 9.18
N PRO A 104 -0.62 -9.18 9.79
CA PRO A 104 -1.91 -9.51 10.42
C PRO A 104 -2.25 -8.65 11.65
N LEU A 105 -1.24 -8.08 12.31
CA LEU A 105 -1.41 -7.24 13.50
C LEU A 105 -1.74 -5.78 13.18
N LEU A 106 -1.82 -5.42 11.91
CA LEU A 106 -2.14 -4.05 11.51
C LEU A 106 -3.56 -3.65 11.95
N HIS A 107 -3.69 -2.47 12.56
CA HIS A 107 -4.96 -1.93 13.05
C HIS A 107 -5.39 -0.66 12.29
N ALA A 108 -6.70 -0.50 12.19
CA ALA A 108 -7.34 0.64 11.52
C ALA A 108 -6.91 2.01 12.10
N ALA A 109 -6.63 2.09 13.40
CA ALA A 109 -6.17 3.34 14.03
C ALA A 109 -4.83 3.82 13.44
N LEU A 110 -3.89 2.90 13.20
CA LEU A 110 -2.61 3.23 12.61
C LEU A 110 -2.76 3.65 11.14
N LEU A 111 -3.68 3.02 10.39
CA LEU A 111 -3.98 3.41 9.02
C LEU A 111 -4.66 4.77 8.94
N ARG A 112 -5.58 5.09 9.85
CA ARG A 112 -6.17 6.45 9.93
C ARG A 112 -5.10 7.49 10.18
N ARG A 113 -4.17 7.22 11.09
CA ARG A 113 -3.04 8.10 11.37
C ARG A 113 -2.20 8.35 10.10
N LEU A 114 -1.87 7.29 9.35
CA LEU A 114 -1.12 7.40 8.10
C LEU A 114 -1.88 8.17 7.02
N ARG A 115 -3.21 8.03 6.97
CA ARG A 115 -4.08 8.76 6.05
C ARG A 115 -4.13 10.26 6.37
N ASP A 116 -4.26 10.62 7.65
CA ASP A 116 -4.65 11.95 8.07
C ASP A 116 -3.45 12.86 8.42
N GLU A 117 -2.29 12.30 8.81
CA GLU A 117 -1.09 13.08 9.11
C GLU A 117 -0.42 13.61 7.82
N GLN A 118 0.20 14.78 7.92
CA GLN A 118 0.97 15.43 6.84
C GLN A 118 0.25 15.41 5.48
N PRO A 119 -0.90 16.07 5.33
CA PRO A 119 -1.77 15.97 4.14
C PRO A 119 -1.10 16.40 2.83
N HIS A 120 -0.01 17.18 2.90
CA HIS A 120 0.73 17.65 1.71
C HIS A 120 1.91 16.75 1.33
N ALA A 121 2.20 15.70 2.11
CA ALA A 121 3.27 14.77 1.75
C ALA A 121 2.86 13.90 0.56
N ARG A 122 3.65 13.91 -0.51
CA ARG A 122 3.40 13.10 -1.70
C ARG A 122 3.58 11.59 -1.46
N CYS A 123 4.42 11.25 -0.52
CA CYS A 123 4.56 9.90 0.00
C CYS A 123 4.80 9.98 1.51
N LEU A 124 4.03 9.24 2.28
CA LEU A 124 4.15 9.20 3.73
C LEU A 124 4.21 7.74 4.17
N ARG A 125 5.13 7.42 5.08
CA ARG A 125 5.33 6.09 5.64
C ARG A 125 5.75 6.14 7.09
N PHE A 126 5.76 5.03 7.75
CA PHE A 126 6.32 4.95 9.09
C PHE A 126 7.84 4.80 9.06
N ALA A 127 8.52 5.45 10.00
CA ALA A 127 9.99 5.42 10.11
C ALA A 127 10.51 3.98 10.18
N GLY A 128 11.51 3.68 9.34
CA GLY A 128 12.09 2.34 9.25
C GLY A 128 11.31 1.32 8.40
N HIS A 129 10.04 1.60 8.03
CA HIS A 129 9.19 0.67 7.29
C HIS A 129 8.93 1.15 5.86
N VAL A 130 8.84 0.21 4.92
CA VAL A 130 8.46 0.49 3.51
C VAL A 130 6.94 0.54 3.37
N LEU A 131 6.26 -0.33 4.08
CA LEU A 131 4.80 -0.45 4.13
C LEU A 131 4.34 -0.52 5.60
N PRO A 132 3.13 -0.04 5.90
CA PRO A 132 2.20 0.65 5.00
C PRO A 132 2.71 2.03 4.56
N MET A 133 2.16 2.53 3.44
CA MET A 133 2.45 3.89 2.97
C MET A 133 1.20 4.56 2.41
N ARG A 134 1.11 5.90 2.51
CA ARG A 134 0.21 6.71 1.70
C ARG A 134 1.02 7.29 0.54
N TRP A 135 0.48 7.20 -0.66
CA TRP A 135 1.15 7.67 -1.88
C TRP A 135 0.18 8.44 -2.77
N HIS A 136 0.57 9.66 -3.12
CA HIS A 136 -0.20 10.52 -4.00
C HIS A 136 -0.04 10.07 -5.45
N LEU A 137 -1.13 9.65 -6.07
CA LEU A 137 -1.20 9.20 -7.45
C LEU A 137 -1.73 10.34 -8.33
N ASP A 138 -0.87 10.87 -9.20
CA ASP A 138 -1.18 11.84 -10.23
C ASP A 138 -0.39 11.53 -11.52
N ALA A 139 -0.49 12.36 -12.53
CA ALA A 139 0.22 12.16 -13.80
C ALA A 139 1.75 12.08 -13.60
N HIS A 140 2.32 12.87 -12.69
CA HIS A 140 3.76 12.87 -12.42
C HIS A 140 4.20 11.56 -11.76
N SER A 141 3.49 11.12 -10.72
CA SER A 141 3.81 9.87 -10.00
C SER A 141 3.58 8.63 -10.86
N ARG A 142 2.59 8.63 -11.78
CA ARG A 142 2.42 7.58 -12.80
C ARG A 142 3.63 7.50 -13.73
N SER A 143 4.10 8.64 -14.24
CA SER A 143 5.29 8.71 -15.11
C SER A 143 6.54 8.20 -14.39
N MET A 144 6.71 8.57 -13.12
CA MET A 144 7.81 8.11 -12.28
C MET A 144 7.76 6.59 -12.06
N LEU A 145 6.57 6.05 -11.76
CA LEU A 145 6.35 4.62 -11.58
C LEU A 145 6.72 3.82 -12.83
N LEU A 146 6.28 4.28 -14.00
CA LEU A 146 6.61 3.67 -15.30
C LEU A 146 8.12 3.72 -15.57
N ALA A 147 8.79 4.85 -15.30
CA ALA A 147 10.23 4.98 -15.46
C ALA A 147 11.02 4.02 -14.56
N LEU A 148 10.55 3.77 -13.33
CA LEU A 148 11.16 2.79 -12.43
C LEU A 148 10.98 1.35 -12.92
N LEU A 149 9.82 1.02 -13.49
CA LEU A 149 9.57 -0.32 -14.06
C LEU A 149 10.46 -0.64 -15.26
N GLN A 150 10.93 0.38 -16.00
CA GLN A 150 11.85 0.22 -17.14
C GLN A 150 13.33 0.04 -16.73
N ARG A 151 13.66 0.10 -15.44
CA ARG A 151 15.03 -0.12 -14.96
C ARG A 151 15.42 -1.59 -15.09
N ASP A 152 16.64 -1.87 -15.54
CA ASP A 152 17.16 -3.24 -15.68
C ASP A 152 17.45 -3.87 -14.32
N ASP A 153 17.99 -3.10 -13.37
CA ASP A 153 18.32 -3.58 -12.02
C ASP A 153 17.03 -3.78 -11.18
N PRO A 154 16.73 -5.03 -10.75
CA PRO A 154 15.58 -5.31 -9.89
C PRO A 154 15.54 -4.51 -8.57
N ARG A 155 16.70 -4.09 -8.05
CA ARG A 155 16.78 -3.27 -6.82
C ARG A 155 16.21 -1.87 -7.05
N GLN A 156 16.32 -1.36 -8.27
CA GLN A 156 15.75 -0.09 -8.67
C GLN A 156 14.24 -0.20 -9.01
N ARG A 157 13.73 -1.41 -9.21
CA ARG A 157 12.30 -1.72 -9.37
C ARG A 157 11.68 -2.09 -8.02
N SER A 158 11.69 -1.17 -7.06
CA SER A 158 11.24 -1.43 -5.70
C SER A 158 10.42 -0.27 -5.13
N LEU A 159 9.58 -0.54 -4.14
CA LEU A 159 8.86 0.51 -3.40
C LEU A 159 9.84 1.49 -2.71
N ARG A 160 11.01 1.04 -2.27
CA ARG A 160 12.04 1.93 -1.72
C ARG A 160 12.53 2.93 -2.77
N ALA A 161 12.74 2.48 -4.02
CA ALA A 161 13.14 3.36 -5.11
C ALA A 161 12.03 4.36 -5.44
N LEU A 162 10.75 3.92 -5.42
CA LEU A 162 9.60 4.81 -5.60
C LEU A 162 9.55 5.87 -4.50
N GLN A 163 9.68 5.48 -3.25
CA GLN A 163 9.68 6.37 -2.09
C GLN A 163 10.81 7.40 -2.15
N ALA A 164 12.01 6.96 -2.54
CA ALA A 164 13.16 7.85 -2.72
C ALA A 164 12.93 8.85 -3.87
N ALA A 165 12.40 8.40 -4.99
CA ALA A 165 12.10 9.24 -6.16
C ALA A 165 10.98 10.25 -5.88
N THR A 166 9.98 9.87 -5.08
CA THR A 166 8.85 10.75 -4.70
C THR A 166 9.23 11.76 -3.61
N GLY A 167 10.29 11.50 -2.83
CA GLY A 167 10.63 12.28 -1.64
C GLY A 167 9.70 11.95 -0.47
N SER A 168 9.82 10.73 0.08
CA SER A 168 8.95 10.28 1.17
C SER A 168 9.23 10.98 2.50
N SER A 169 8.16 11.36 3.20
CA SER A 169 8.17 11.78 4.60
C SER A 169 7.93 10.58 5.52
N GLU A 170 8.33 10.72 6.79
CA GLU A 170 8.21 9.66 7.79
C GLU A 170 7.44 10.11 9.01
N ILE A 171 6.68 9.19 9.60
CA ILE A 171 6.01 9.34 10.90
C ILE A 171 6.72 8.41 11.89
N ALA A 172 7.06 8.93 13.05
CA ALA A 172 7.61 8.11 14.13
C ALA A 172 6.55 7.18 14.72
N LEU A 173 6.98 5.98 15.13
CA LEU A 173 6.16 4.98 15.80
C LEU A 173 6.53 4.90 17.29
N ASN A 174 5.54 4.66 18.13
CA ASN A 174 5.82 4.15 19.47
C ASN A 174 5.98 2.60 19.43
N VAL A 175 6.40 2.00 20.55
CA VAL A 175 6.70 0.56 20.62
C VAL A 175 5.48 -0.30 20.27
N ALA A 176 4.29 0.04 20.77
CA ALA A 176 3.06 -0.71 20.51
C ALA A 176 2.62 -0.61 19.04
N GLU A 177 2.83 0.53 18.41
CA GLU A 177 2.56 0.73 16.98
C GLU A 177 3.55 -0.05 16.11
N ALA A 178 4.84 -0.08 16.48
CA ALA A 178 5.85 -0.82 15.73
C ALA A 178 5.55 -2.33 15.69
N THR A 179 5.01 -2.90 16.76
CA THR A 179 4.59 -4.31 16.79
C THR A 179 3.53 -4.63 15.75
N GLN A 180 2.64 -3.67 15.42
CA GLN A 180 1.61 -3.87 14.39
C GLN A 180 2.19 -4.05 12.98
N LEU A 181 3.41 -3.61 12.74
CA LEU A 181 4.09 -3.70 11.45
C LEU A 181 4.99 -4.94 11.32
N THR A 182 4.82 -5.92 12.21
CA THR A 182 5.49 -7.22 12.10
C THR A 182 4.94 -7.97 10.90
N ASP A 183 5.83 -8.34 9.98
CA ASP A 183 5.49 -9.14 8.81
C ASP A 183 5.61 -10.63 9.07
N CYS A 184 4.79 -11.44 8.41
CA CYS A 184 4.80 -12.89 8.45
C CYS A 184 5.51 -13.49 7.25
N ASN A 185 6.77 -13.06 7.00
CA ASN A 185 7.58 -13.50 5.87
C ASN A 185 8.18 -14.89 6.05
N THR A 186 8.26 -15.40 7.27
CA THR A 186 8.80 -16.73 7.61
C THR A 186 7.81 -17.52 8.45
N GLN A 187 7.94 -18.85 8.46
CA GLN A 187 7.14 -19.71 9.32
C GLN A 187 7.38 -19.40 10.82
N ALA A 188 8.59 -19.00 11.19
CA ALA A 188 8.92 -18.59 12.55
C ALA A 188 8.13 -17.34 12.96
N ASN A 189 8.16 -16.28 12.14
CA ASN A 189 7.39 -15.06 12.39
C ASN A 189 5.88 -15.33 12.43
N TRP A 190 5.41 -16.23 11.55
CA TRP A 190 4.01 -16.66 11.56
C TRP A 190 3.61 -17.29 12.87
N ASN A 191 4.41 -18.26 13.37
CA ASN A 191 4.12 -18.96 14.62
C ASN A 191 4.17 -18.02 15.84
N GLU A 192 5.08 -17.05 15.85
CA GLU A 192 5.21 -16.05 16.91
C GLU A 192 3.98 -15.13 16.99
N VAL A 193 3.45 -14.75 15.84
CA VAL A 193 2.35 -13.78 15.74
C VAL A 193 0.97 -14.49 15.86
N ALA A 194 0.87 -15.76 15.44
CA ALA A 194 -0.38 -16.54 15.43
C ALA A 194 -0.63 -17.33 16.73
N GLY A 195 0.39 -17.48 17.61
CA GLY A 195 0.30 -18.18 18.92
C GLY A 195 -0.16 -17.23 19.98
#